data_00f5d0fe9dad26e4bb11a87a0c80a37e
#
_entry.id   00f5d0fe9dad26e4bb11a87a0c80a37e
#
_cell.length_a   1.000
_cell.length_b   1.000
_cell.length_c   1.000
_cell.angle_alpha   90.00
_cell.angle_beta   90.00
_cell.angle_gamma   90.00
#
_symmetry.space_group_name_H-M   'P 1'
#
loop_
_entity.id
_entity.type
_entity.pdbx_description
1 polymer ?
#
loop_
_entity_poly.entity_id
_entity_poly.type
_entity_poly.pdbx_seq_one_letter_code
_entity_poly.pdbx_strand_id
1 'polypeptide(L)'
;MPPWQYLYPRISPSAAPVALEAIPQALWFFLPAFIANPMAVVFGGGPPIDLGRSLSDGQRIFGDGKTWRGLVGGTLAGAILGLLLSLPFDLLAPSSSWSFGPPAVAFVASAVLSLGALLGDLVGAFVKRRMHLPRGAKASGLDQYDFVVGALFLSLAIPSWSVPRFFSGDALLGLLAIIVITPALHRAVNLVGYRMGKKHEPW
;
A
#
# COMPACT_ATOMS: atom_id res chain seq x y z
N MET A 1 -18.60 -21.42 21.55
CA MET A 1 -17.91 -20.91 20.35
C MET A 1 -17.50 -19.47 20.62
N PRO A 2 -16.27 -19.06 20.35
CA PRO A 2 -15.81 -17.70 20.66
C PRO A 2 -16.50 -16.67 19.73
N PRO A 3 -16.81 -15.46 20.26
CA PRO A 3 -17.64 -14.46 19.57
C PRO A 3 -17.04 -13.94 18.23
N TRP A 4 -15.72 -14.07 18.01
CA TRP A 4 -15.08 -13.67 16.77
C TRP A 4 -15.38 -14.56 15.57
N GLN A 5 -15.92 -15.79 15.77
CA GLN A 5 -16.35 -16.66 14.65
C GLN A 5 -17.55 -16.11 13.88
N TYR A 6 -18.33 -15.20 14.47
CA TYR A 6 -19.45 -14.55 13.80
C TYR A 6 -19.04 -13.34 12.97
N LEU A 7 -17.85 -12.79 13.20
CA LEU A 7 -17.30 -11.67 12.43
C LEU A 7 -16.69 -12.10 11.10
N TYR A 8 -16.40 -13.40 10.93
CA TYR A 8 -15.85 -13.96 9.71
C TYR A 8 -16.71 -15.17 9.30
N PRO A 9 -17.70 -14.98 8.39
CA PRO A 9 -18.32 -16.13 7.75
C PRO A 9 -17.18 -16.98 7.17
N ARG A 10 -17.20 -18.29 7.46
CA ARG A 10 -16.20 -19.23 6.94
C ARG A 10 -16.09 -18.97 5.45
N ILE A 11 -14.94 -18.46 5.02
CA ILE A 11 -14.59 -18.45 3.60
C ILE A 11 -14.61 -19.93 3.23
N SER A 12 -15.57 -20.32 2.42
CA SER A 12 -15.71 -21.69 1.96
C SER A 12 -14.37 -22.14 1.37
N PRO A 13 -13.88 -23.36 1.68
CA PRO A 13 -12.67 -23.88 1.05
C PRO A 13 -12.76 -23.96 -0.49
N SER A 14 -13.96 -23.82 -1.06
CA SER A 14 -14.20 -23.75 -2.51
C SER A 14 -13.81 -22.41 -3.16
N ALA A 15 -13.39 -21.43 -2.39
CA ALA A 15 -12.95 -20.11 -2.87
C ALA A 15 -11.42 -19.94 -2.90
N ALA A 16 -10.64 -21.03 -2.87
CA ALA A 16 -9.23 -20.92 -3.24
C ALA A 16 -9.17 -20.44 -4.70
N PRO A 17 -8.46 -19.33 -4.98
CA PRO A 17 -8.35 -18.84 -6.34
C PRO A 17 -7.76 -19.94 -7.20
N VAL A 18 -8.37 -20.23 -8.36
CA VAL A 18 -7.70 -21.01 -9.40
C VAL A 18 -6.39 -20.27 -9.69
N ALA A 19 -5.28 -20.98 -9.87
CA ALA A 19 -3.93 -20.38 -10.00
C ALA A 19 -3.89 -19.19 -10.98
N LEU A 20 -4.72 -19.22 -12.04
CA LEU A 20 -4.87 -18.12 -13.02
C LEU A 20 -5.53 -16.87 -12.45
N GLU A 21 -6.36 -16.97 -11.40
CA GLU A 21 -7.02 -15.82 -10.80
C GLU A 21 -6.21 -15.20 -9.66
N ALA A 22 -5.25 -15.94 -9.10
CA ALA A 22 -4.45 -15.49 -7.96
C ALA A 22 -3.66 -14.20 -8.28
N ILE A 23 -3.14 -14.08 -9.50
CA ILE A 23 -2.39 -12.89 -9.94
C ILE A 23 -3.29 -11.66 -9.99
N PRO A 24 -4.37 -11.62 -10.79
CA PRO A 24 -5.22 -10.44 -10.86
C PRO A 24 -5.92 -10.13 -9.52
N GLN A 25 -6.24 -11.14 -8.71
CA GLN A 25 -6.81 -10.91 -7.37
C GLN A 25 -5.82 -10.24 -6.42
N ALA A 26 -4.57 -10.71 -6.38
CA ALA A 26 -3.56 -10.09 -5.53
C ALA A 26 -3.29 -8.63 -5.93
N LEU A 27 -3.21 -8.35 -7.24
CA LEU A 27 -3.09 -6.98 -7.75
C LEU A 27 -4.30 -6.12 -7.36
N TRP A 28 -5.51 -6.68 -7.46
CA TRP A 28 -6.76 -6.03 -7.06
C TRP A 28 -6.76 -5.65 -5.58
N PHE A 29 -6.44 -6.59 -4.70
CA PHE A 29 -6.37 -6.33 -3.26
C PHE A 29 -5.22 -5.39 -2.87
N PHE A 30 -4.19 -5.27 -3.70
CA PHE A 30 -3.05 -4.39 -3.44
C PHE A 30 -3.23 -2.97 -4.00
N LEU A 31 -4.29 -2.69 -4.77
CA LEU A 31 -4.58 -1.35 -5.33
C LEU A 31 -4.59 -0.23 -4.29
N PRO A 32 -5.15 -0.40 -3.06
CA PRO A 32 -5.06 0.62 -2.01
C PRO A 32 -3.62 1.03 -1.67
N ALA A 33 -2.68 0.07 -1.62
CA ALA A 33 -1.27 0.36 -1.38
C ALA A 33 -0.62 1.09 -2.56
N PHE A 34 -0.92 0.69 -3.80
CA PHE A 34 -0.40 1.33 -5.01
C PHE A 34 -0.84 2.79 -5.13
N ILE A 35 -2.08 3.13 -4.74
CA ILE A 35 -2.59 4.51 -4.83
C ILE A 35 -2.12 5.40 -3.68
N ALA A 36 -1.71 4.84 -2.54
CA ALA A 36 -1.39 5.59 -1.33
C ALA A 36 -0.31 6.65 -1.54
N ASN A 37 0.82 6.28 -2.17
CA ASN A 37 1.93 7.20 -2.41
C ASN A 37 1.59 8.32 -3.42
N PRO A 38 0.98 8.06 -4.59
CA PRO A 38 0.48 9.12 -5.46
C PRO A 38 -0.47 10.09 -4.75
N MET A 39 -1.41 9.56 -3.97
CA MET A 39 -2.37 10.39 -3.25
C MET A 39 -1.72 11.18 -2.11
N ALA A 40 -0.68 10.63 -1.45
CA ALA A 40 0.10 11.38 -0.49
C ALA A 40 0.82 12.60 -1.12
N VAL A 41 1.20 12.52 -2.39
CA VAL A 41 1.73 13.68 -3.14
C VAL A 41 0.61 14.68 -3.46
N VAL A 42 -0.57 14.22 -3.84
CA VAL A 42 -1.72 15.09 -4.17
C VAL A 42 -2.21 15.86 -2.93
N PHE A 43 -2.36 15.16 -1.79
CA PHE A 43 -2.81 15.76 -0.53
C PHE A 43 -1.66 16.39 0.28
N GLY A 44 -0.42 16.24 -0.18
CA GLY A 44 0.79 16.73 0.49
C GLY A 44 0.79 18.23 0.78
N GLY A 45 1.87 18.70 1.34
CA GLY A 45 2.02 20.08 1.84
C GLY A 45 1.75 20.18 3.34
N GLY A 46 1.94 21.38 3.91
CA GLY A 46 1.89 21.59 5.34
C GLY A 46 3.15 21.11 6.09
N PRO A 47 3.09 20.90 7.41
CA PRO A 47 4.26 20.56 8.20
C PRO A 47 4.80 19.18 7.85
N PRO A 48 6.14 19.04 7.73
CA PRO A 48 6.78 17.76 7.55
C PRO A 48 6.64 16.90 8.82
N ILE A 49 6.66 15.57 8.65
CA ILE A 49 6.51 14.61 9.76
C ILE A 49 7.65 14.77 10.77
N ASP A 50 8.86 15.04 10.30
CA ASP A 50 10.04 15.26 11.15
C ASP A 50 10.12 16.67 11.75
N LEU A 51 9.16 17.55 11.48
CA LEU A 51 9.11 18.94 11.97
C LEU A 51 10.42 19.73 11.75
N GLY A 52 11.15 19.45 10.69
CA GLY A 52 12.42 20.09 10.40
C GLY A 52 13.63 19.50 11.14
N ARG A 53 13.43 18.43 11.93
CA ARG A 53 14.50 17.86 12.76
C ARG A 53 15.52 17.09 11.95
N SER A 54 16.79 17.24 12.37
CA SER A 54 17.93 16.46 11.87
C SER A 54 18.50 15.60 13.00
N LEU A 55 19.20 14.53 12.64
CA LEU A 55 19.94 13.71 13.58
C LEU A 55 21.38 14.23 13.76
N SER A 56 22.17 13.55 14.59
CA SER A 56 23.55 13.91 14.92
C SER A 56 24.50 14.00 13.73
N ASP A 57 24.14 13.34 12.61
CA ASP A 57 24.88 13.38 11.34
C ASP A 57 24.56 14.62 10.48
N GLY A 58 23.74 15.55 11.00
CA GLY A 58 23.28 16.76 10.29
C GLY A 58 22.21 16.53 9.23
N GLN A 59 21.81 15.27 8.95
CA GLN A 59 20.80 14.96 7.96
C GLN A 59 19.40 14.97 8.56
N ARG A 60 18.42 15.46 7.79
CA ARG A 60 16.99 15.39 8.13
C ARG A 60 16.56 13.96 8.43
N ILE A 61 15.56 13.76 9.28
CA ILE A 61 15.02 12.41 9.56
C ILE A 61 14.37 11.84 8.31
N PHE A 62 13.40 12.55 7.72
CA PHE A 62 12.68 12.12 6.50
C PHE A 62 12.81 13.14 5.37
N GLY A 63 12.75 14.43 5.69
CA GLY A 63 12.79 15.57 4.78
C GLY A 63 11.40 16.14 4.45
N ASP A 64 11.38 17.30 3.80
CA ASP A 64 10.19 18.15 3.61
C ASP A 64 9.08 17.51 2.75
N GLY A 65 9.40 16.50 1.96
CA GLY A 65 8.42 15.81 1.12
C GLY A 65 7.50 14.85 1.88
N LYS A 66 7.83 14.51 3.12
CA LYS A 66 7.04 13.59 3.97
C LYS A 66 6.23 14.40 4.96
N THR A 67 4.94 14.61 4.68
CA THR A 67 4.06 15.50 5.45
C THR A 67 2.93 14.74 6.14
N TRP A 68 2.44 15.26 7.25
CA TRP A 68 1.28 14.70 7.95
C TRP A 68 0.02 14.67 7.09
N ARG A 69 -0.21 15.73 6.31
CA ARG A 69 -1.36 15.77 5.38
C ARG A 69 -1.27 14.69 4.31
N GLY A 70 -0.05 14.48 3.77
CA GLY A 70 0.18 13.40 2.80
C GLY A 70 -0.04 12.02 3.42
N LEU A 71 0.45 11.76 4.62
CA LEU A 71 0.27 10.49 5.33
C LEU A 71 -1.23 10.19 5.55
N VAL A 72 -1.97 11.14 6.12
CA VAL A 72 -3.40 10.96 6.38
C VAL A 72 -4.20 10.88 5.08
N GLY A 73 -3.95 11.80 4.14
CA GLY A 73 -4.68 11.85 2.86
C GLY A 73 -4.44 10.62 2.00
N GLY A 74 -3.20 10.13 1.91
CA GLY A 74 -2.87 8.91 1.18
C GLY A 74 -3.50 7.67 1.80
N THR A 75 -3.47 7.55 3.14
CA THR A 75 -4.10 6.45 3.86
C THR A 75 -5.62 6.43 3.63
N LEU A 76 -6.28 7.58 3.78
CA LEU A 76 -7.73 7.70 3.58
C LEU A 76 -8.13 7.44 2.13
N ALA A 77 -7.36 7.93 1.17
CA ALA A 77 -7.62 7.68 -0.25
C ALA A 77 -7.59 6.19 -0.58
N GLY A 78 -6.60 5.47 -0.07
CA GLY A 78 -6.54 4.02 -0.26
C GLY A 78 -7.65 3.27 0.47
N ALA A 79 -7.99 3.69 1.69
CA ALA A 79 -9.11 3.11 2.46
C ALA A 79 -10.45 3.27 1.73
N ILE A 80 -10.71 4.46 1.21
CA ILE A 80 -11.92 4.76 0.42
C ILE A 80 -11.91 3.96 -0.89
N LEU A 81 -10.77 3.87 -1.57
CA LEU A 81 -10.67 3.06 -2.79
C LEU A 81 -11.03 1.60 -2.51
N GLY A 82 -10.45 0.98 -1.49
CA GLY A 82 -10.76 -0.41 -1.17
C GLY A 82 -12.22 -0.64 -0.80
N LEU A 83 -12.84 0.31 -0.08
CA LEU A 83 -14.27 0.28 0.19
C LEU A 83 -15.09 0.35 -1.11
N LEU A 84 -14.76 1.28 -2.02
CA LEU A 84 -15.45 1.43 -3.29
C LEU A 84 -15.28 0.20 -4.21
N LEU A 85 -14.10 -0.41 -4.20
CA LEU A 85 -13.84 -1.63 -4.95
C LEU A 85 -14.60 -2.85 -4.39
N SER A 86 -14.87 -2.89 -3.08
CA SER A 86 -15.60 -3.96 -2.43
C SER A 86 -17.11 -3.88 -2.68
N LEU A 87 -17.69 -2.67 -2.70
CA LEU A 87 -19.13 -2.44 -2.76
C LEU A 87 -19.87 -3.23 -3.86
N PRO A 88 -19.41 -3.29 -5.12
CA PRO A 88 -20.09 -4.06 -6.17
C PRO A 88 -20.20 -5.55 -5.84
N PHE A 89 -19.16 -6.12 -5.25
CA PHE A 89 -19.14 -7.52 -4.86
C PHE A 89 -20.02 -7.77 -3.65
N ASP A 90 -20.00 -6.88 -2.66
CA ASP A 90 -20.82 -7.01 -1.45
C ASP A 90 -22.32 -6.92 -1.76
N LEU A 91 -22.70 -6.12 -2.77
CA LEU A 91 -24.10 -5.92 -3.17
C LEU A 91 -24.61 -6.99 -4.17
N LEU A 92 -23.77 -7.39 -5.13
CA LEU A 92 -24.18 -8.22 -6.26
C LEU A 92 -23.70 -9.67 -6.17
N ALA A 93 -22.62 -9.93 -5.46
CA ALA A 93 -21.98 -11.23 -5.35
C ALA A 93 -21.25 -11.39 -4.00
N PRO A 94 -21.97 -11.42 -2.86
CA PRO A 94 -21.35 -11.35 -1.52
C PRO A 94 -20.42 -12.53 -1.18
N SER A 95 -20.52 -13.66 -1.93
CA SER A 95 -19.60 -14.79 -1.81
C SER A 95 -18.40 -14.72 -2.76
N SER A 96 -18.22 -13.61 -3.49
CA SER A 96 -17.13 -13.45 -4.46
C SER A 96 -15.77 -13.44 -3.78
N SER A 97 -14.82 -14.18 -4.35
CA SER A 97 -13.41 -14.15 -3.95
C SER A 97 -12.72 -12.80 -4.21
N TRP A 98 -13.38 -11.87 -4.92
CA TRP A 98 -12.91 -10.51 -5.22
C TRP A 98 -13.34 -9.47 -4.19
N SER A 99 -14.23 -9.82 -3.24
CA SER A 99 -14.63 -8.93 -2.16
C SER A 99 -13.50 -8.76 -1.15
N PHE A 100 -13.30 -7.51 -0.69
CA PHE A 100 -12.42 -7.22 0.46
C PHE A 100 -13.02 -7.70 1.78
N GLY A 101 -14.30 -8.08 1.80
CA GLY A 101 -15.09 -8.41 2.96
C GLY A 101 -16.11 -7.32 3.29
N PRO A 102 -16.86 -7.45 4.40
CA PRO A 102 -17.84 -6.44 4.80
C PRO A 102 -17.25 -5.02 4.81
N PRO A 103 -18.05 -3.96 4.61
CA PRO A 103 -17.56 -2.59 4.39
C PRO A 103 -16.55 -2.09 5.43
N ALA A 104 -16.76 -2.44 6.71
CA ALA A 104 -15.82 -2.09 7.78
C ALA A 104 -14.47 -2.81 7.61
N VAL A 105 -14.49 -4.09 7.21
CA VAL A 105 -13.27 -4.88 6.95
C VAL A 105 -12.56 -4.34 5.71
N ALA A 106 -13.29 -4.06 4.64
CA ALA A 106 -12.75 -3.49 3.42
C ALA A 106 -12.04 -2.16 3.70
N PHE A 107 -12.67 -1.27 4.45
CA PHE A 107 -12.11 0.02 4.84
C PHE A 107 -10.84 -0.16 5.69
N VAL A 108 -10.90 -0.96 6.76
CA VAL A 108 -9.78 -1.16 7.70
C VAL A 108 -8.62 -1.86 7.02
N ALA A 109 -8.85 -2.94 6.27
CA ALA A 109 -7.79 -3.67 5.58
C ALA A 109 -7.07 -2.78 4.54
N SER A 110 -7.83 -2.00 3.79
CA SER A 110 -7.29 -1.07 2.80
C SER A 110 -6.55 0.12 3.45
N ALA A 111 -7.04 0.60 4.60
CA ALA A 111 -6.34 1.61 5.41
C ALA A 111 -4.99 1.08 5.91
N VAL A 112 -4.97 -0.16 6.42
CA VAL A 112 -3.73 -0.83 6.90
C VAL A 112 -2.73 -1.02 5.77
N LEU A 113 -3.15 -1.50 4.59
CA LEU A 113 -2.29 -1.62 3.42
C LEU A 113 -1.70 -0.26 3.00
N SER A 114 -2.55 0.77 2.92
CA SER A 114 -2.15 2.12 2.49
C SER A 114 -1.23 2.79 3.50
N LEU A 115 -1.55 2.69 4.79
CA LEU A 115 -0.68 3.17 5.86
C LEU A 115 0.66 2.45 5.84
N GLY A 116 0.65 1.12 5.69
CA GLY A 116 1.86 0.32 5.58
C GLY A 116 2.74 0.76 4.41
N ALA A 117 2.15 1.01 3.24
CA ALA A 117 2.85 1.54 2.08
C ALA A 117 3.55 2.88 2.38
N LEU A 118 2.83 3.80 3.02
CA LEU A 118 3.37 5.12 3.38
C LEU A 118 4.44 5.04 4.48
N LEU A 119 4.28 4.14 5.45
CA LEU A 119 5.31 3.91 6.46
C LEU A 119 6.57 3.27 5.86
N GLY A 120 6.42 2.33 4.92
CA GLY A 120 7.54 1.78 4.15
C GLY A 120 8.32 2.87 3.41
N ASP A 121 7.62 3.74 2.70
CA ASP A 121 8.21 4.90 2.01
C ASP A 121 8.87 5.90 2.99
N LEU A 122 8.36 6.05 4.22
CA LEU A 122 9.04 6.82 5.27
C LEU A 122 10.35 6.15 5.70
N VAL A 123 10.34 4.82 5.88
CA VAL A 123 11.57 4.07 6.18
C VAL A 123 12.58 4.20 5.04
N GLY A 124 12.15 4.07 3.79
CA GLY A 124 12.99 4.30 2.62
C GLY A 124 13.59 5.72 2.60
N ALA A 125 12.78 6.73 2.91
CA ALA A 125 13.24 8.11 3.04
C ALA A 125 14.29 8.26 4.15
N PHE A 126 14.07 7.67 5.31
CA PHE A 126 15.00 7.65 6.42
C PHE A 126 16.35 7.03 6.02
N VAL A 127 16.33 5.85 5.43
CA VAL A 127 17.55 5.15 4.96
C VAL A 127 18.33 6.01 3.98
N LYS A 128 17.64 6.63 3.00
CA LYS A 128 18.30 7.53 2.04
C LYS A 128 19.00 8.71 2.73
N ARG A 129 18.41 9.30 3.77
CA ARG A 129 19.06 10.37 4.54
C ARG A 129 20.31 9.87 5.26
N ARG A 130 20.29 8.64 5.83
CA ARG A 130 21.49 8.03 6.45
C ARG A 130 22.58 7.71 5.44
N MET A 131 22.21 7.45 4.19
CA MET A 131 23.17 7.29 3.09
C MET A 131 23.65 8.63 2.49
N HIS A 132 23.29 9.77 3.09
CA HIS A 132 23.63 11.12 2.62
C HIS A 132 23.12 11.42 1.18
N LEU A 133 22.11 10.70 0.70
CA LEU A 133 21.52 10.94 -0.60
C LEU A 133 20.65 12.21 -0.57
N PRO A 134 20.85 13.17 -1.51
CA PRO A 134 20.04 14.37 -1.56
C PRO A 134 18.58 14.06 -1.89
N ARG A 135 17.69 15.05 -1.68
CA ARG A 135 16.29 14.94 -2.07
C ARG A 135 16.18 14.70 -3.58
N GLY A 136 15.33 13.75 -3.98
CA GLY A 136 15.15 13.37 -5.40
C GLY A 136 16.20 12.39 -5.93
N ALA A 137 17.26 12.09 -5.19
CA ALA A 137 18.23 11.08 -5.62
C ALA A 137 17.56 9.71 -5.77
N LYS A 138 17.90 9.04 -6.86
CA LYS A 138 17.42 7.70 -7.18
C LYS A 138 18.15 6.68 -6.31
N ALA A 139 17.39 5.85 -5.61
CA ALA A 139 17.88 4.67 -4.91
C ALA A 139 17.16 3.43 -5.47
N SER A 140 17.65 2.94 -6.61
CA SER A 140 17.04 1.79 -7.30
C SER A 140 16.91 0.59 -6.36
N GLY A 141 15.75 -0.05 -6.38
CA GLY A 141 15.41 -1.12 -5.44
C GLY A 141 14.72 -0.59 -4.18
N LEU A 142 15.38 0.28 -3.41
CA LEU A 142 14.79 0.86 -2.20
C LEU A 142 13.50 1.63 -2.55
N ASP A 143 13.57 2.57 -3.51
CA ASP A 143 12.42 3.39 -3.92
C ASP A 143 11.27 2.58 -4.55
N GLN A 144 11.56 1.36 -4.98
CA GLN A 144 10.57 0.51 -5.67
C GLN A 144 9.86 -0.43 -4.71
N TYR A 145 10.54 -0.89 -3.65
CA TYR A 145 10.03 -1.96 -2.81
C TYR A 145 9.76 -1.55 -1.36
N ASP A 146 10.22 -0.39 -0.91
CA ASP A 146 9.99 0.09 0.46
C ASP A 146 8.49 0.10 0.83
N PHE A 147 7.65 0.63 -0.04
CA PHE A 147 6.22 0.69 0.18
C PHE A 147 5.54 -0.69 0.08
N VAL A 148 6.02 -1.59 -0.79
CA VAL A 148 5.49 -2.96 -0.90
C VAL A 148 5.76 -3.73 0.39
N VAL A 149 7.02 -3.68 0.85
CA VAL A 149 7.42 -4.33 2.10
C VAL A 149 6.64 -3.77 3.27
N GLY A 150 6.51 -2.44 3.37
CA GLY A 150 5.74 -1.79 4.43
C GLY A 150 4.26 -2.19 4.40
N ALA A 151 3.62 -2.20 3.23
CA ALA A 151 2.22 -2.60 3.08
C ALA A 151 1.99 -4.06 3.48
N LEU A 152 2.79 -4.98 2.96
CA LEU A 152 2.68 -6.40 3.28
C LEU A 152 2.98 -6.67 4.74
N PHE A 153 4.02 -6.06 5.30
CA PHE A 153 4.36 -6.21 6.71
C PHE A 153 3.24 -5.74 7.62
N LEU A 154 2.71 -4.53 7.40
CA LEU A 154 1.64 -4.00 8.24
C LEU A 154 0.33 -4.79 8.06
N SER A 155 0.07 -5.35 6.88
CA SER A 155 -1.12 -6.19 6.64
C SER A 155 -1.17 -7.44 7.52
N LEU A 156 -0.03 -7.91 8.02
CA LEU A 156 0.05 -9.01 8.99
C LEU A 156 -0.57 -8.66 10.34
N ALA A 157 -0.89 -7.40 10.62
CA ALA A 157 -1.73 -7.03 11.77
C ALA A 157 -3.17 -7.57 11.64
N ILE A 158 -3.59 -7.96 10.43
CA ILE A 158 -4.89 -8.59 10.15
C ILE A 158 -4.65 -9.93 9.42
N PRO A 159 -4.06 -10.94 10.08
CA PRO A 159 -3.59 -12.15 9.41
C PRO A 159 -4.73 -12.97 8.79
N SER A 160 -5.91 -12.96 9.40
CA SER A 160 -7.12 -13.62 8.86
C SER A 160 -7.55 -13.06 7.50
N TRP A 161 -7.23 -11.79 7.21
CA TRP A 161 -7.51 -11.14 5.95
C TRP A 161 -6.34 -11.24 4.97
N SER A 162 -5.11 -10.96 5.43
CA SER A 162 -3.93 -10.84 4.55
C SER A 162 -3.31 -12.18 4.14
N VAL A 163 -3.26 -13.16 5.06
CA VAL A 163 -2.58 -14.45 4.77
C VAL A 163 -3.23 -15.19 3.61
N PRO A 164 -4.56 -15.36 3.54
CA PRO A 164 -5.20 -16.02 2.39
C PRO A 164 -5.02 -15.29 1.06
N ARG A 165 -4.77 -13.97 1.09
CA ARG A 165 -4.70 -13.12 -0.11
C ARG A 165 -3.29 -12.91 -0.65
N PHE A 166 -2.26 -13.06 0.20
CA PHE A 166 -0.89 -12.76 -0.19
C PHE A 166 0.14 -13.82 0.21
N PHE A 167 -0.12 -14.65 1.24
CA PHE A 167 0.94 -15.43 1.87
C PHE A 167 0.68 -16.94 1.91
N SER A 168 -0.39 -17.44 1.29
CA SER A 168 -0.71 -18.87 1.33
C SER A 168 -1.18 -19.41 -0.02
N GLY A 169 -0.89 -20.68 -0.29
CA GLY A 169 -1.33 -21.37 -1.49
C GLY A 169 -0.99 -20.63 -2.78
N ASP A 170 -1.94 -20.57 -3.70
CA ASP A 170 -1.79 -19.91 -5.00
C ASP A 170 -1.65 -18.39 -4.90
N ALA A 171 -2.01 -17.76 -3.75
CA ALA A 171 -1.80 -16.34 -3.51
C ALA A 171 -0.31 -15.95 -3.54
N LEU A 172 0.61 -16.89 -3.33
CA LEU A 172 2.06 -16.66 -3.50
C LEU A 172 2.42 -16.30 -4.95
N LEU A 173 1.69 -16.80 -5.96
CA LEU A 173 1.86 -16.38 -7.35
C LEU A 173 1.47 -14.91 -7.52
N GLY A 174 0.41 -14.49 -6.83
CA GLY A 174 -0.03 -13.09 -6.79
C GLY A 174 0.99 -12.19 -6.10
N LEU A 175 1.56 -12.64 -4.99
CA LEU A 175 2.65 -11.93 -4.30
C LEU A 175 3.87 -11.75 -5.22
N LEU A 176 4.26 -12.80 -5.93
CA LEU A 176 5.35 -12.75 -6.91
C LEU A 176 5.03 -11.75 -8.02
N ALA A 177 3.80 -11.74 -8.52
CA ALA A 177 3.36 -10.78 -9.53
C ALA A 177 3.42 -9.33 -9.03
N ILE A 178 3.01 -9.05 -7.78
CA ILE A 178 3.18 -7.73 -7.16
C ILE A 178 4.66 -7.32 -7.21
N ILE A 179 5.57 -8.19 -6.79
CA ILE A 179 7.02 -7.91 -6.78
C ILE A 179 7.53 -7.61 -8.19
N VAL A 180 7.15 -8.42 -9.20
CA VAL A 180 7.62 -8.28 -10.58
C VAL A 180 7.06 -7.03 -11.27
N ILE A 181 5.80 -6.70 -11.04
CA ILE A 181 5.11 -5.58 -11.71
C ILE A 181 5.45 -4.24 -11.05
N THR A 182 5.76 -4.21 -9.77
CA THR A 182 6.00 -2.98 -8.99
C THR A 182 7.01 -2.03 -9.64
N PRO A 183 8.19 -2.44 -10.12
CA PRO A 183 9.13 -1.51 -10.75
C PRO A 183 8.56 -0.79 -11.97
N ALA A 184 7.79 -1.50 -12.79
CA ALA A 184 7.14 -0.92 -13.97
C ALA A 184 6.04 0.07 -13.59
N LEU A 185 5.17 -0.30 -12.63
CA LEU A 185 4.12 0.59 -12.12
C LEU A 185 4.70 1.82 -11.43
N HIS A 186 5.73 1.65 -10.59
CA HIS A 186 6.39 2.76 -9.91
C HIS A 186 6.97 3.76 -10.92
N ARG A 187 7.64 3.26 -11.97
CA ARG A 187 8.16 4.13 -13.04
C ARG A 187 7.04 4.84 -13.79
N ALA A 188 5.96 4.13 -14.14
CA ALA A 188 4.82 4.72 -14.85
C ALA A 188 4.16 5.85 -14.04
N VAL A 189 3.88 5.61 -12.75
CA VAL A 189 3.28 6.60 -11.84
C VAL A 189 4.20 7.81 -11.65
N ASN A 190 5.50 7.60 -11.50
CA ASN A 190 6.46 8.70 -11.38
C ASN A 190 6.52 9.56 -12.63
N LEU A 191 6.51 8.93 -13.82
CA LEU A 191 6.47 9.64 -15.09
C LEU A 191 5.20 10.48 -15.27
N VAL A 192 4.04 9.92 -14.86
CA VAL A 192 2.76 10.66 -14.84
C VAL A 192 2.86 11.85 -13.89
N GLY A 193 3.32 11.65 -12.66
CA GLY A 193 3.51 12.72 -11.67
C GLY A 193 4.46 13.82 -12.15
N TYR A 194 5.53 13.46 -12.85
CA TYR A 194 6.45 14.40 -13.49
C TYR A 194 5.76 15.22 -14.60
N ARG A 195 5.05 14.56 -15.51
CA ARG A 195 4.31 15.23 -16.59
C ARG A 195 3.21 16.17 -16.07
N MET A 196 2.61 15.85 -14.92
CA MET A 196 1.62 16.71 -14.25
C MET A 196 2.25 17.85 -13.45
N GLY A 197 3.57 18.00 -13.43
CA GLY A 197 4.27 19.03 -12.64
C GLY A 197 4.20 18.83 -11.13
N LYS A 198 3.81 17.64 -10.67
CA LYS A 198 3.74 17.29 -9.23
C LYS A 198 5.07 16.74 -8.69
N LYS A 199 5.95 16.29 -9.57
CA LYS A 199 7.32 15.83 -9.25
C LYS A 199 8.32 16.60 -10.08
N HIS A 200 9.52 16.81 -9.53
CA HIS A 200 10.62 17.47 -10.22
C HIS A 200 11.46 16.49 -11.06
N GLU A 201 11.37 15.21 -10.74
CA GLU A 201 12.16 14.14 -11.33
C GLU A 201 11.25 13.02 -11.86
N PRO A 202 11.59 12.39 -13.01
CA PRO A 202 10.73 11.37 -13.65
C PRO A 202 10.86 9.95 -13.05
N TRP A 203 11.75 9.75 -12.07
CA TRP A 203 11.96 8.47 -11.38
C TRP A 203 11.43 8.40 -9.97
#